data_58d30122ab9d338e2498f41c6bb97d3e
#
_entry.id   58d30122ab9d338e2498f41c6bb97d3e
#
_cell.length_a   1.000
_cell.length_b   1.000
_cell.length_c   1.000
_cell.angle_alpha   90.00
_cell.angle_beta   90.00
_cell.angle_gamma   90.00
#
_symmetry.space_group_name_H-M   'P 1'
#
loop_
_entity.id
_entity.type
_entity.pdbx_description
1 polymer ?
#
loop_
_entity_poly.entity_id
_entity_poly.type
_entity_poly.pdbx_seq_one_letter_code
_entity_poly.pdbx_strand_id
1 'polypeptide(L)'
;MRTTIALLLAGLCALAIATPVQVKDGVQYRVNIYEKDGFDLLGKVIESNPDSPNNRFYGYLQVIAHQVLGYSAHPVHQYKVQPSVLEHFETALRDPIFYQFYKRITYYFLKYKSHLPHYTYKQLNYPGVTIDSVNVDKLVTFFDKFEFDITNALYVNEEEYVKDDFQVWARQYRLNYKPFTYKINVNSDKNTDVVFRVFLGPKYDEQGHEIPLNENRINFVEFDKFVYTLKTGMNVVERNSREGETVKDRTTYRALYQHVMSALKGQEEFHLDMTEAHNGFPNRFILPMGKVSGQVYQFYVYVSPYQTSHEKPTFDKIISAGVGSGTRYVDDLPFGYPFDRQIKYEHTFFVPNSHFEDVVIFHKPQVDLKYPVEQH
;
A
#
# COMPACT_ATOMS: atom_id res chain seq x y z
N MET A 1 22.23 6.16 -22.96
CA MET A 1 21.11 6.27 -22.02
C MET A 1 20.11 5.11 -22.08
N ARG A 2 19.53 4.73 -23.23
CA ARG A 2 18.64 3.54 -23.31
C ARG A 2 19.32 2.23 -22.89
N THR A 3 20.60 2.08 -23.20
CA THR A 3 21.41 0.90 -22.82
C THR A 3 21.68 0.83 -21.32
N THR A 4 21.85 1.94 -20.64
CA THR A 4 22.10 1.98 -19.18
C THR A 4 20.86 1.65 -18.38
N ILE A 5 19.68 2.09 -18.84
CA ILE A 5 18.38 1.75 -18.23
C ILE A 5 18.08 0.27 -18.46
N ALA A 6 18.40 -0.26 -19.64
CA ALA A 6 18.25 -1.69 -19.92
C ALA A 6 19.18 -2.55 -19.07
N LEU A 7 20.39 -2.09 -18.76
CA LEU A 7 21.34 -2.77 -17.88
C LEU A 7 20.91 -2.72 -16.40
N LEU A 8 20.32 -1.61 -15.93
CA LEU A 8 19.73 -1.51 -14.59
C LEU A 8 18.51 -2.42 -14.45
N LEU A 9 17.63 -2.46 -15.46
CA LEU A 9 16.49 -3.36 -15.50
C LEU A 9 16.90 -4.82 -15.67
N ALA A 10 17.96 -5.10 -16.43
CA ALA A 10 18.56 -6.44 -16.57
C ALA A 10 19.24 -6.89 -15.27
N GLY A 11 19.90 -5.98 -14.53
CA GLY A 11 20.43 -6.25 -13.21
C GLY A 11 19.34 -6.64 -12.21
N LEU A 12 18.19 -5.94 -12.23
CA LEU A 12 17.00 -6.29 -11.45
C LEU A 12 16.39 -7.65 -11.86
N CYS A 13 16.43 -8.00 -13.16
CA CYS A 13 15.98 -9.32 -13.63
C CYS A 13 16.96 -10.44 -13.25
N ALA A 14 18.26 -10.16 -13.16
CA ALA A 14 19.28 -11.13 -12.73
C ALA A 14 19.15 -11.49 -11.24
N LEU A 15 18.64 -10.58 -10.40
CA LEU A 15 18.28 -10.87 -9.00
C LEU A 15 17.15 -11.91 -8.87
N ALA A 16 16.34 -12.07 -9.91
CA ALA A 16 15.21 -13.01 -9.93
C ALA A 16 15.60 -14.46 -10.28
N ILE A 17 16.81 -14.67 -10.76
CA ILE A 17 17.37 -15.99 -11.03
C ILE A 17 18.46 -16.17 -9.99
N ALA A 18 18.30 -17.13 -9.09
CA ALA A 18 19.24 -17.44 -8.01
C ALA A 18 20.60 -17.92 -8.57
N THR A 19 21.28 -17.04 -9.29
CA THR A 19 22.67 -17.22 -9.70
C THR A 19 23.58 -16.57 -8.67
N PRO A 20 24.62 -17.24 -8.19
CA PRO A 20 25.55 -16.63 -7.25
C PRO A 20 26.21 -15.41 -7.90
N VAL A 21 26.04 -14.24 -7.31
CA VAL A 21 26.78 -13.05 -7.72
C VAL A 21 28.18 -13.19 -7.14
N GLN A 22 29.16 -13.36 -8.01
CA GLN A 22 30.57 -13.30 -7.61
C GLN A 22 30.93 -11.84 -7.36
N VAL A 23 31.23 -11.52 -6.13
CA VAL A 23 31.85 -10.25 -5.77
C VAL A 23 33.37 -10.37 -5.95
N LYS A 24 34.02 -9.28 -6.36
CA LYS A 24 35.47 -9.20 -6.71
C LYS A 24 36.42 -9.73 -5.62
N ASP A 25 35.95 -9.90 -4.39
CA ASP A 25 36.74 -10.35 -3.24
C ASP A 25 36.48 -11.83 -2.87
N GLY A 26 35.90 -12.62 -3.78
CA GLY A 26 35.70 -14.06 -3.58
C GLY A 26 34.59 -14.47 -2.63
N VAL A 27 33.89 -13.51 -2.02
CA VAL A 27 32.75 -13.79 -1.14
C VAL A 27 31.50 -14.02 -1.99
N GLN A 28 30.97 -15.22 -2.00
CA GLN A 28 29.71 -15.54 -2.64
C GLN A 28 28.56 -15.22 -1.68
N TYR A 29 27.79 -14.17 -1.98
CA TYR A 29 26.53 -13.93 -1.31
C TYR A 29 25.44 -14.72 -2.02
N ARG A 30 24.96 -15.78 -1.39
CA ARG A 30 23.79 -16.51 -1.83
C ARG A 30 22.58 -16.00 -1.05
N VAL A 31 21.69 -15.28 -1.72
CA VAL A 31 20.36 -15.07 -1.16
C VAL A 31 19.61 -16.38 -1.33
N ASN A 32 19.58 -17.19 -0.29
CA ASN A 32 18.80 -18.42 -0.31
C ASN A 32 17.33 -18.05 -0.02
N ILE A 33 16.55 -17.89 -1.07
CA ILE A 33 15.11 -17.61 -0.96
C ILE A 33 14.31 -18.73 -0.29
N TYR A 34 14.92 -19.86 -0.01
CA TYR A 34 14.28 -21.00 0.66
C TYR A 34 14.58 -21.04 2.17
N GLU A 35 15.45 -20.19 2.66
CA GLU A 35 15.71 -20.04 4.09
C GLU A 35 14.65 -19.19 4.78
N LYS A 36 14.50 -19.39 6.09
CA LYS A 36 13.51 -18.69 6.91
C LYS A 36 13.60 -17.16 6.77
N ASP A 37 14.82 -16.64 6.66
CA ASP A 37 15.11 -15.21 6.61
C ASP A 37 15.29 -14.67 5.18
N GLY A 38 15.05 -15.49 4.17
CA GLY A 38 15.25 -15.12 2.76
C GLY A 38 14.37 -13.97 2.29
N PHE A 39 13.17 -13.83 2.86
CA PHE A 39 12.26 -12.73 2.56
C PHE A 39 12.78 -11.40 3.12
N ASP A 40 13.26 -11.39 4.36
CA ASP A 40 13.86 -10.21 5.00
C ASP A 40 15.13 -9.78 4.28
N LEU A 41 15.95 -10.76 3.88
CA LEU A 41 17.14 -10.50 3.09
C LEU A 41 16.81 -9.87 1.74
N LEU A 42 15.75 -10.35 1.06
CA LEU A 42 15.25 -9.74 -0.17
C LEU A 42 14.78 -8.29 0.06
N GLY A 43 14.06 -8.03 1.15
CA GLY A 43 13.66 -6.69 1.56
C GLY A 43 14.86 -5.77 1.78
N LYS A 44 15.85 -6.21 2.56
CA LYS A 44 17.09 -5.46 2.82
C LYS A 44 17.86 -5.12 1.55
N VAL A 45 17.87 -6.01 0.57
CA VAL A 45 18.50 -5.77 -0.74
C VAL A 45 17.73 -4.75 -1.56
N ILE A 46 16.39 -4.82 -1.59
CA ILE A 46 15.55 -3.92 -2.37
C ILE A 46 15.52 -2.53 -1.76
N GLU A 47 15.36 -2.44 -0.44
CA GLU A 47 15.32 -1.17 0.30
C GLU A 47 16.69 -0.52 0.45
N SER A 48 17.76 -1.32 0.29
CA SER A 48 19.14 -0.84 0.43
C SER A 48 19.42 -0.21 1.80
N ASN A 49 18.85 -0.78 2.85
CA ASN A 49 19.06 -0.30 4.20
C ASN A 49 20.49 -0.63 4.70
N PRO A 50 20.94 -0.10 5.86
CA PRO A 50 22.27 -0.38 6.42
C PRO A 50 22.58 -1.85 6.65
N ASP A 51 21.54 -2.68 6.84
CA ASP A 51 21.66 -4.13 7.05
C ASP A 51 21.69 -4.93 5.73
N SER A 52 21.73 -4.25 4.58
CA SER A 52 21.90 -4.91 3.29
C SER A 52 23.21 -5.67 3.23
N PRO A 53 23.22 -6.91 2.72
CA PRO A 53 24.43 -7.75 2.70
C PRO A 53 25.56 -7.16 1.85
N ASN A 54 25.27 -6.27 0.94
CA ASN A 54 26.26 -5.58 0.11
C ASN A 54 25.76 -4.21 -0.35
N ASN A 55 25.81 -3.23 0.55
CA ASN A 55 25.38 -1.85 0.27
C ASN A 55 26.16 -1.21 -0.90
N ARG A 56 27.42 -1.61 -1.09
CA ARG A 56 28.22 -1.08 -2.19
C ARG A 56 27.74 -1.57 -3.56
N PHE A 57 27.26 -2.80 -3.64
CA PHE A 57 26.79 -3.41 -4.88
C PHE A 57 25.33 -3.05 -5.17
N TYR A 58 24.45 -3.27 -4.20
CA TYR A 58 23.02 -3.02 -4.36
C TYR A 58 22.69 -1.52 -4.25
N GLY A 59 23.54 -0.77 -3.52
CA GLY A 59 23.41 0.68 -3.38
C GLY A 59 22.08 1.08 -2.77
N TYR A 60 21.61 2.22 -3.18
CA TYR A 60 20.31 2.77 -2.80
C TYR A 60 19.31 2.62 -3.97
N LEU A 61 19.06 1.37 -4.35
CA LEU A 61 18.33 1.04 -5.57
C LEU A 61 16.99 1.79 -5.69
N GLN A 62 16.20 1.83 -4.63
CA GLN A 62 14.91 2.49 -4.65
C GLN A 62 15.06 4.01 -4.84
N VAL A 63 15.93 4.64 -4.09
CA VAL A 63 16.19 6.09 -4.17
C VAL A 63 16.78 6.47 -5.53
N ILE A 64 17.81 5.74 -5.97
CA ILE A 64 18.45 5.98 -7.27
C ILE A 64 17.47 5.74 -8.42
N ALA A 65 16.60 4.74 -8.31
CA ALA A 65 15.59 4.50 -9.33
C ALA A 65 14.61 5.66 -9.46
N HIS A 66 14.16 6.25 -8.36
CA HIS A 66 13.32 7.46 -8.38
C HIS A 66 14.03 8.61 -9.08
N GLN A 67 15.30 8.85 -8.76
CA GLN A 67 16.09 9.91 -9.37
C GLN A 67 16.32 9.68 -10.87
N VAL A 68 16.77 8.48 -11.25
CA VAL A 68 17.07 8.15 -12.66
C VAL A 68 15.82 8.12 -13.51
N LEU A 69 14.74 7.52 -13.03
CA LEU A 69 13.46 7.47 -13.76
C LEU A 69 12.77 8.82 -13.83
N GLY A 70 12.94 9.65 -12.80
CA GLY A 70 12.42 11.01 -12.76
C GLY A 70 13.27 12.02 -13.53
N TYR A 71 14.42 11.60 -14.08
CA TYR A 71 15.39 12.51 -14.71
C TYR A 71 15.88 13.64 -13.78
N SER A 72 16.00 13.37 -12.50
CA SER A 72 16.47 14.35 -11.53
C SER A 72 17.90 14.78 -11.78
N ALA A 73 18.15 16.07 -11.59
CA ALA A 73 19.49 16.63 -11.57
C ALA A 73 19.94 16.86 -10.13
N HIS A 74 21.16 16.44 -9.80
CA HIS A 74 21.76 16.71 -8.50
C HIS A 74 23.10 17.45 -8.64
N PRO A 75 23.32 18.46 -7.83
CA PRO A 75 22.38 19.10 -6.90
C PRO A 75 21.38 20.01 -7.65
N VAL A 76 20.11 19.89 -7.29
CA VAL A 76 19.00 20.63 -7.92
C VAL A 76 19.21 22.14 -7.83
N HIS A 77 19.64 22.64 -6.67
CA HIS A 77 19.86 24.07 -6.42
C HIS A 77 20.99 24.67 -7.26
N GLN A 78 22.01 23.88 -7.63
CA GLN A 78 23.12 24.37 -8.48
C GLN A 78 22.65 24.67 -9.90
N TYR A 79 21.75 23.85 -10.41
CA TYR A 79 21.28 23.96 -11.80
C TYR A 79 19.93 24.67 -11.90
N LYS A 80 19.33 25.06 -10.78
CA LYS A 80 17.99 25.67 -10.71
C LYS A 80 16.95 24.87 -11.50
N VAL A 81 17.05 23.55 -11.42
CA VAL A 81 16.15 22.61 -12.09
C VAL A 81 15.05 22.24 -11.13
N GLN A 82 13.84 22.11 -11.63
CA GLN A 82 12.71 21.63 -10.84
C GLN A 82 12.97 20.21 -10.33
N PRO A 83 12.59 19.90 -9.08
CA PRO A 83 12.59 18.54 -8.59
C PRO A 83 11.72 17.62 -9.45
N SER A 84 12.08 16.35 -9.51
CA SER A 84 11.32 15.36 -10.26
C SER A 84 9.93 15.15 -9.64
N VAL A 85 8.91 15.03 -10.48
CA VAL A 85 7.56 14.62 -10.08
C VAL A 85 7.58 13.33 -9.26
N LEU A 86 8.51 12.42 -9.57
CA LEU A 86 8.62 11.10 -8.91
C LEU A 86 9.26 11.18 -7.51
N GLU A 87 9.97 12.25 -7.18
CA GLU A 87 10.70 12.37 -5.91
C GLU A 87 9.84 12.94 -4.76
N HIS A 88 8.70 13.55 -5.07
CA HIS A 88 7.83 14.17 -4.07
C HIS A 88 6.55 13.38 -3.89
N PHE A 89 6.12 13.18 -2.64
CA PHE A 89 4.89 12.43 -2.37
C PHE A 89 3.64 13.13 -2.89
N GLU A 90 3.65 14.46 -2.97
CA GLU A 90 2.52 15.24 -3.49
C GLU A 90 2.27 14.98 -4.98
N THR A 91 3.30 14.61 -5.71
CA THR A 91 3.25 14.46 -7.16
C THR A 91 3.55 13.04 -7.65
N ALA A 92 4.27 12.22 -6.88
CA ALA A 92 4.74 10.89 -7.30
C ALA A 92 3.59 9.97 -7.75
N LEU A 93 2.48 9.97 -7.02
CA LEU A 93 1.29 9.16 -7.36
C LEU A 93 0.58 9.58 -8.66
N ARG A 94 1.02 10.67 -9.29
CA ARG A 94 0.51 11.15 -10.57
C ARG A 94 1.36 10.72 -11.76
N ASP A 95 2.55 10.19 -11.46
CA ASP A 95 3.45 9.67 -12.48
C ASP A 95 3.14 8.18 -12.74
N PRO A 96 2.81 7.78 -13.97
CA PRO A 96 2.60 6.37 -14.31
C PRO A 96 3.81 5.47 -14.01
N ILE A 97 5.03 6.02 -14.03
CA ILE A 97 6.27 5.29 -13.73
C ILE A 97 6.28 4.82 -12.28
N PHE A 98 5.72 5.60 -11.35
CA PHE A 98 5.57 5.21 -9.95
C PHE A 98 4.90 3.83 -9.84
N TYR A 99 3.76 3.64 -10.47
CA TYR A 99 3.02 2.38 -10.42
C TYR A 99 3.76 1.23 -11.10
N GLN A 100 4.41 1.48 -12.23
CA GLN A 100 5.21 0.47 -12.93
C GLN A 100 6.41 0.03 -12.09
N PHE A 101 7.06 0.96 -11.42
CA PHE A 101 8.22 0.71 -10.58
C PHE A 101 7.82 -0.12 -9.35
N TYR A 102 6.80 0.32 -8.61
CA TYR A 102 6.34 -0.42 -7.43
C TYR A 102 5.70 -1.77 -7.77
N LYS A 103 5.03 -1.89 -8.90
CA LYS A 103 4.58 -3.19 -9.40
C LYS A 103 5.76 -4.13 -9.66
N ARG A 104 6.87 -3.61 -10.17
CA ARG A 104 8.09 -4.41 -10.37
C ARG A 104 8.70 -4.86 -9.05
N ILE A 105 8.78 -3.97 -8.05
CA ILE A 105 9.25 -4.34 -6.70
C ILE A 105 8.34 -5.42 -6.10
N THR A 106 7.04 -5.20 -6.10
CA THR A 106 6.05 -6.15 -5.59
C THR A 106 6.15 -7.52 -6.28
N TYR A 107 6.45 -7.55 -7.57
CA TYR A 107 6.65 -8.78 -8.32
C TYR A 107 7.76 -9.67 -7.74
N TYR A 108 8.86 -9.10 -7.25
CA TYR A 108 9.94 -9.91 -6.64
C TYR A 108 9.48 -10.57 -5.35
N PHE A 109 8.73 -9.86 -4.52
CA PHE A 109 8.15 -10.44 -3.31
C PHE A 109 7.11 -11.52 -3.63
N LEU A 110 6.24 -11.28 -4.61
CA LEU A 110 5.27 -12.27 -5.07
C LEU A 110 5.95 -13.52 -5.65
N LYS A 111 7.04 -13.34 -6.40
CA LYS A 111 7.84 -14.45 -6.93
C LYS A 111 8.47 -15.26 -5.81
N TYR A 112 9.03 -14.61 -4.78
CA TYR A 112 9.50 -15.32 -3.60
C TYR A 112 8.37 -16.12 -2.95
N LYS A 113 7.23 -15.49 -2.69
CA LYS A 113 6.08 -16.12 -2.07
C LYS A 113 5.52 -17.30 -2.88
N SER A 114 5.66 -17.29 -4.19
CA SER A 114 5.21 -18.38 -5.06
C SER A 114 6.01 -19.68 -4.87
N HIS A 115 7.19 -19.61 -4.28
CA HIS A 115 8.00 -20.79 -3.95
C HIS A 115 7.71 -21.35 -2.55
N LEU A 116 6.95 -20.63 -1.73
CA LEU A 116 6.56 -21.12 -0.42
C LEU A 116 5.42 -22.15 -0.53
N PRO A 117 5.32 -23.10 0.40
CA PRO A 117 4.22 -24.03 0.44
C PRO A 117 2.86 -23.33 0.47
N HIS A 118 1.89 -23.81 -0.28
CA HIS A 118 0.51 -23.33 -0.22
C HIS A 118 -0.10 -23.58 1.16
N TYR A 119 -1.08 -22.77 1.53
CA TYR A 119 -1.81 -22.97 2.77
C TYR A 119 -2.71 -24.18 2.67
N THR A 120 -2.76 -24.95 3.75
CA THR A 120 -3.71 -26.05 3.91
C THR A 120 -5.03 -25.55 4.48
N TYR A 121 -6.11 -26.30 4.27
CA TYR A 121 -7.41 -26.02 4.89
C TYR A 121 -7.29 -25.82 6.41
N LYS A 122 -6.50 -26.66 7.09
CA LYS A 122 -6.29 -26.57 8.55
C LYS A 122 -5.61 -25.26 8.98
N GLN A 123 -4.75 -24.69 8.16
CA GLN A 123 -4.07 -23.42 8.45
C GLN A 123 -4.99 -22.21 8.23
N LEU A 124 -5.92 -22.31 7.27
CA LEU A 124 -6.84 -21.23 6.95
C LEU A 124 -8.12 -21.29 7.79
N ASN A 125 -8.57 -22.48 8.15
CA ASN A 125 -9.79 -22.64 8.91
C ASN A 125 -9.63 -22.21 10.37
N TYR A 126 -10.53 -21.35 10.83
CA TYR A 126 -10.65 -20.97 12.23
C TYR A 126 -11.91 -21.59 12.84
N PRO A 127 -11.78 -22.76 13.50
CA PRO A 127 -12.94 -23.49 14.03
C PRO A 127 -13.75 -22.65 15.02
N GLY A 128 -15.06 -22.72 14.88
CA GLY A 128 -16.02 -22.03 15.74
C GLY A 128 -16.35 -20.60 15.28
N VAL A 129 -15.79 -20.14 14.19
CA VAL A 129 -16.12 -18.83 13.59
C VAL A 129 -16.56 -19.04 12.14
N THR A 130 -17.74 -18.52 11.81
CA THR A 130 -18.33 -18.63 10.46
C THR A 130 -18.84 -17.27 10.02
N ILE A 131 -18.51 -16.87 8.80
CA ILE A 131 -19.10 -15.68 8.16
C ILE A 131 -20.35 -16.15 7.42
N ASP A 132 -21.52 -15.69 7.87
CA ASP A 132 -22.79 -16.09 7.26
C ASP A 132 -23.11 -15.25 6.02
N SER A 133 -22.82 -13.97 6.05
CA SER A 133 -23.03 -13.07 4.90
C SER A 133 -22.23 -11.76 5.03
N VAL A 134 -22.00 -11.13 3.91
CA VAL A 134 -21.44 -9.79 3.80
C VAL A 134 -22.39 -8.92 2.97
N ASN A 135 -22.78 -7.77 3.50
CA ASN A 135 -23.66 -6.84 2.81
C ASN A 135 -22.91 -5.52 2.60
N VAL A 136 -22.82 -5.08 1.38
CA VAL A 136 -22.07 -3.87 0.99
C VAL A 136 -23.03 -2.86 0.38
N ASP A 137 -22.92 -1.60 0.80
CA ASP A 137 -23.66 -0.50 0.21
C ASP A 137 -23.31 -0.35 -1.28
N LYS A 138 -24.16 0.38 -2.01
CA LYS A 138 -23.90 0.68 -3.41
C LYS A 138 -22.58 1.43 -3.59
N LEU A 139 -21.65 0.82 -4.34
CA LEU A 139 -20.35 1.38 -4.62
C LEU A 139 -20.40 2.33 -5.81
N VAL A 140 -19.96 3.57 -5.60
CA VAL A 140 -20.01 4.63 -6.63
C VAL A 140 -18.71 5.40 -6.65
N THR A 141 -18.11 5.50 -7.83
CA THR A 141 -16.94 6.35 -8.09
C THR A 141 -17.31 7.54 -8.97
N PHE A 142 -16.56 8.61 -8.88
CA PHE A 142 -16.73 9.84 -9.65
C PHE A 142 -15.42 10.60 -9.75
N PHE A 143 -15.35 11.62 -10.60
CA PHE A 143 -14.25 12.58 -10.59
C PHE A 143 -14.65 13.83 -9.84
N ASP A 144 -13.80 14.28 -8.91
CA ASP A 144 -13.93 15.55 -8.22
C ASP A 144 -12.78 16.51 -8.55
N LYS A 145 -13.00 17.78 -8.27
CA LYS A 145 -11.92 18.77 -8.30
C LYS A 145 -11.13 18.68 -7.03
N PHE A 146 -9.82 18.60 -7.16
CA PHE A 146 -8.89 18.57 -6.06
C PHE A 146 -7.79 19.60 -6.27
N GLU A 147 -7.49 20.34 -5.23
CA GLU A 147 -6.38 21.30 -5.17
C GLU A 147 -5.35 20.78 -4.19
N PHE A 148 -4.10 20.89 -4.56
CA PHE A 148 -2.98 20.50 -3.71
C PHE A 148 -1.81 21.44 -3.92
N ASP A 149 -1.09 21.68 -2.83
CA ASP A 149 0.09 22.52 -2.82
C ASP A 149 1.27 21.78 -3.46
N ILE A 150 1.89 22.40 -4.47
CA ILE A 150 3.09 21.91 -5.16
C ILE A 150 4.27 22.85 -5.00
N THR A 151 4.23 23.77 -4.05
CA THR A 151 5.27 24.79 -3.87
C THR A 151 6.64 24.17 -3.67
N ASN A 152 6.75 23.08 -2.90
CA ASN A 152 8.00 22.38 -2.67
C ASN A 152 8.41 21.42 -3.81
N ALA A 153 7.54 21.19 -4.79
CA ALA A 153 7.87 20.47 -6.02
C ALA A 153 8.44 21.40 -7.10
N LEU A 154 8.63 22.68 -6.78
CA LEU A 154 9.22 23.68 -7.65
C LEU A 154 10.57 24.12 -7.08
N TYR A 155 11.43 24.64 -7.95
CA TYR A 155 12.63 25.33 -7.47
C TYR A 155 12.24 26.69 -6.90
N VAL A 156 12.38 26.83 -5.58
CA VAL A 156 12.15 28.08 -4.84
C VAL A 156 13.38 28.30 -3.96
N ASN A 157 13.91 29.51 -3.93
CA ASN A 157 15.00 29.82 -3.01
C ASN A 157 14.48 29.96 -1.58
N GLU A 158 15.39 29.90 -0.60
CA GLU A 158 15.01 29.91 0.82
C GLU A 158 14.27 31.19 1.21
N GLU A 159 14.68 32.35 0.67
CA GLU A 159 14.04 33.64 0.96
C GLU A 159 12.60 33.70 0.43
N GLU A 160 12.37 33.14 -0.75
CA GLU A 160 11.01 33.03 -1.33
C GLU A 160 10.16 32.00 -0.60
N TYR A 161 10.76 30.88 -0.16
CA TYR A 161 10.04 29.84 0.56
C TYR A 161 9.55 30.29 1.93
N VAL A 162 10.33 31.10 2.64
CA VAL A 162 9.99 31.64 3.96
C VAL A 162 8.89 32.73 3.88
N LYS A 163 8.78 33.41 2.73
CA LYS A 163 7.69 34.36 2.51
C LYS A 163 6.39 33.60 2.24
N ASP A 164 5.39 33.84 3.06
CA ASP A 164 4.08 33.18 2.96
C ASP A 164 3.26 33.54 1.73
N ASP A 165 3.71 34.50 0.94
CA ASP A 165 3.03 35.00 -0.24
C ASP A 165 3.29 34.18 -1.53
N PHE A 166 4.27 33.25 -1.49
CA PHE A 166 4.57 32.40 -2.62
C PHE A 166 4.01 30.98 -2.42
N GLN A 167 2.85 30.74 -2.98
CA GLN A 167 2.21 29.41 -2.99
C GLN A 167 1.77 29.04 -4.40
N VAL A 168 2.08 27.82 -4.81
CA VAL A 168 1.63 27.28 -6.10
C VAL A 168 0.74 26.08 -5.86
N TRP A 169 -0.50 26.22 -6.30
CA TRP A 169 -1.52 25.18 -6.17
C TRP A 169 -1.83 24.60 -7.54
N ALA A 170 -1.79 23.26 -7.61
CA ALA A 170 -2.29 22.54 -8.78
C ALA A 170 -3.74 22.13 -8.54
N ARG A 171 -4.58 22.35 -9.56
CA ARG A 171 -5.97 21.89 -9.57
C ARG A 171 -6.14 20.85 -10.65
N GLN A 172 -6.69 19.70 -10.30
CA GLN A 172 -7.02 18.66 -11.26
C GLN A 172 -8.29 17.91 -10.87
N TYR A 173 -8.88 17.24 -11.86
CA TYR A 173 -9.88 16.22 -11.58
C TYR A 173 -9.19 14.92 -11.23
N ARG A 174 -9.63 14.28 -10.16
CA ARG A 174 -9.10 13.00 -9.72
C ARG A 174 -10.22 12.03 -9.38
N LEU A 175 -9.92 10.74 -9.46
CA LEU A 175 -10.85 9.71 -9.03
C LEU A 175 -11.07 9.80 -7.51
N ASN A 176 -12.34 9.74 -7.14
CA ASN A 176 -12.80 9.64 -5.76
C ASN A 176 -14.01 8.71 -5.69
N TYR A 177 -14.51 8.42 -4.50
CA TYR A 177 -15.65 7.54 -4.31
C TYR A 177 -16.63 8.10 -3.28
N LYS A 178 -17.90 7.67 -3.38
CA LYS A 178 -18.89 7.92 -2.33
C LYS A 178 -18.61 6.99 -1.16
N PRO A 179 -18.43 7.52 0.07
CA PRO A 179 -18.29 6.68 1.26
C PRO A 179 -19.39 5.63 1.35
N PHE A 180 -19.02 4.43 1.74
CA PHE A 180 -19.93 3.29 1.86
C PHE A 180 -19.67 2.55 3.16
N THR A 181 -20.69 1.81 3.58
CA THR A 181 -20.64 0.93 4.74
C THR A 181 -20.77 -0.51 4.28
N TYR A 182 -20.09 -1.39 4.96
CA TYR A 182 -20.28 -2.83 4.81
C TYR A 182 -20.54 -3.49 6.15
N LYS A 183 -21.36 -4.53 6.14
CA LYS A 183 -21.80 -5.29 7.32
C LYS A 183 -21.43 -6.74 7.15
N ILE A 184 -20.73 -7.29 8.11
CA ILE A 184 -20.31 -8.69 8.14
C ILE A 184 -21.10 -9.38 9.25
N ASN A 185 -21.91 -10.36 8.89
CA ASN A 185 -22.61 -11.19 9.82
C ASN A 185 -21.76 -12.42 10.16
N VAL A 186 -21.35 -12.53 11.41
CA VAL A 186 -20.43 -13.57 11.90
C VAL A 186 -21.03 -14.31 13.07
N ASN A 187 -21.05 -15.62 12.99
CA ASN A 187 -21.41 -16.48 14.11
C ASN A 187 -20.14 -17.02 14.77
N SER A 188 -20.07 -16.91 16.11
CA SER A 188 -18.94 -17.39 16.90
C SER A 188 -19.44 -18.31 18.01
N ASP A 189 -18.76 -19.43 18.23
CA ASP A 189 -19.05 -20.34 19.34
C ASP A 189 -18.42 -19.90 20.67
N LYS A 190 -17.63 -18.83 20.65
CA LYS A 190 -16.84 -18.33 21.78
C LYS A 190 -16.66 -16.80 21.75
N ASN A 191 -16.35 -16.23 22.93
CA ASN A 191 -15.86 -14.88 23.02
C ASN A 191 -14.37 -14.90 22.65
N THR A 192 -13.98 -14.12 21.63
CA THR A 192 -12.59 -14.13 21.13
C THR A 192 -12.26 -12.86 20.37
N ASP A 193 -11.00 -12.44 20.48
CA ASP A 193 -10.48 -11.38 19.64
C ASP A 193 -10.03 -11.95 18.30
N VAL A 194 -10.38 -11.25 17.23
CA VAL A 194 -10.12 -11.66 15.84
C VAL A 194 -9.58 -10.50 15.04
N VAL A 195 -8.91 -10.83 13.93
CA VAL A 195 -8.54 -9.88 12.89
C VAL A 195 -9.39 -10.12 11.67
N PHE A 196 -10.11 -9.09 11.25
CA PHE A 196 -10.74 -9.04 9.95
C PHE A 196 -9.76 -8.50 8.91
N ARG A 197 -9.69 -9.15 7.77
CA ARG A 197 -9.01 -8.67 6.56
C ARG A 197 -10.01 -8.60 5.44
N VAL A 198 -10.05 -7.45 4.78
CA VAL A 198 -11.02 -7.15 3.74
C VAL A 198 -10.30 -6.78 2.46
N PHE A 199 -10.65 -7.48 1.39
CA PHE A 199 -10.03 -7.33 0.08
C PHE A 199 -11.07 -7.02 -0.99
N LEU A 200 -10.62 -6.34 -2.03
CA LEU A 200 -11.37 -6.12 -3.25
C LEU A 200 -10.53 -6.55 -4.45
N GLY A 201 -11.10 -7.37 -5.33
CA GLY A 201 -10.43 -7.83 -6.55
C GLY A 201 -11.39 -7.91 -7.74
N PRO A 202 -10.86 -7.97 -8.97
CA PRO A 202 -11.70 -8.17 -10.16
C PRO A 202 -12.29 -9.59 -10.13
N LYS A 203 -13.47 -9.77 -10.73
CA LYS A 203 -14.04 -11.11 -10.95
C LYS A 203 -13.74 -11.60 -12.36
N TYR A 204 -13.83 -10.72 -13.33
CA TYR A 204 -13.71 -11.05 -14.74
C TYR A 204 -12.49 -10.38 -15.37
N ASP A 205 -11.92 -11.06 -16.38
CA ASP A 205 -10.91 -10.48 -17.25
C ASP A 205 -11.49 -9.47 -18.25
N GLU A 206 -10.65 -8.93 -19.13
CA GLU A 206 -11.07 -7.97 -20.17
C GLU A 206 -12.03 -8.58 -21.19
N GLN A 207 -12.02 -9.91 -21.35
CA GLN A 207 -12.89 -10.66 -22.25
C GLN A 207 -14.20 -11.08 -21.59
N GLY A 208 -14.34 -10.89 -20.28
CA GLY A 208 -15.51 -11.28 -19.49
C GLY A 208 -15.49 -12.71 -18.98
N HIS A 209 -14.34 -13.39 -19.02
CA HIS A 209 -14.17 -14.69 -18.40
C HIS A 209 -13.83 -14.54 -16.93
N GLU A 210 -14.35 -15.42 -16.09
CA GLU A 210 -13.99 -15.46 -14.67
C GLU A 210 -12.53 -15.83 -14.51
N ILE A 211 -11.78 -15.04 -13.76
CA ILE A 211 -10.35 -15.25 -13.55
C ILE A 211 -10.18 -16.37 -12.50
N PRO A 212 -9.43 -17.44 -12.81
CA PRO A 212 -9.17 -18.50 -11.84
C PRO A 212 -8.58 -17.95 -10.54
N LEU A 213 -9.04 -18.41 -9.39
CA LEU A 213 -8.73 -17.82 -8.09
C LEU A 213 -7.22 -17.72 -7.82
N ASN A 214 -6.44 -18.75 -8.19
CA ASN A 214 -4.98 -18.72 -8.02
C ASN A 214 -4.31 -17.62 -8.84
N GLU A 215 -4.79 -17.35 -10.05
CA GLU A 215 -4.28 -16.28 -10.90
C GLU A 215 -4.75 -14.91 -10.39
N ASN A 216 -6.01 -14.86 -9.93
CA ASN A 216 -6.65 -13.64 -9.44
C ASN A 216 -6.14 -13.19 -8.08
N ARG A 217 -5.56 -14.08 -7.25
CA ARG A 217 -5.10 -13.78 -5.90
C ARG A 217 -4.20 -12.54 -5.79
N ILE A 218 -3.39 -12.28 -6.81
CA ILE A 218 -2.45 -11.14 -6.86
C ILE A 218 -3.14 -9.82 -7.24
N ASN A 219 -4.39 -9.88 -7.68
CA ASN A 219 -5.20 -8.72 -8.04
C ASN A 219 -6.09 -8.26 -6.89
N PHE A 220 -6.18 -9.05 -5.80
CA PHE A 220 -6.89 -8.63 -4.60
C PHE A 220 -6.06 -7.65 -3.80
N VAL A 221 -6.64 -6.48 -3.53
CA VAL A 221 -6.03 -5.41 -2.72
C VAL A 221 -6.70 -5.41 -1.36
N GLU A 222 -5.90 -5.59 -0.29
CA GLU A 222 -6.36 -5.41 1.09
C GLU A 222 -6.59 -3.92 1.34
N PHE A 223 -7.81 -3.52 1.62
CA PHE A 223 -8.16 -2.13 1.85
C PHE A 223 -8.62 -1.85 3.28
N ASP A 224 -8.95 -2.88 4.05
CA ASP A 224 -9.22 -2.74 5.48
C ASP A 224 -8.70 -3.94 6.27
N LYS A 225 -8.22 -3.66 7.46
CA LYS A 225 -7.74 -4.66 8.42
C LYS A 225 -7.92 -4.11 9.82
N PHE A 226 -8.62 -4.83 10.68
CA PHE A 226 -8.91 -4.36 12.03
C PHE A 226 -9.14 -5.51 13.02
N VAL A 227 -8.88 -5.21 14.28
CA VAL A 227 -9.18 -6.12 15.41
C VAL A 227 -10.61 -5.91 15.87
N TYR A 228 -11.28 -7.00 16.21
CA TYR A 228 -12.64 -6.98 16.72
C TYR A 228 -12.83 -8.08 17.77
N THR A 229 -13.58 -7.79 18.83
CA THR A 229 -13.95 -8.77 19.85
C THR A 229 -15.30 -9.39 19.53
N LEU A 230 -15.30 -10.63 19.06
CA LEU A 230 -16.51 -11.43 18.86
C LEU A 230 -17.07 -11.91 20.18
N LYS A 231 -18.40 -11.89 20.28
CA LYS A 231 -19.16 -12.51 21.35
C LYS A 231 -19.74 -13.84 20.85
N THR A 232 -20.00 -14.76 21.77
CA THR A 232 -20.70 -16.01 21.47
C THR A 232 -22.05 -15.73 20.83
N GLY A 233 -22.37 -16.40 19.73
CA GLY A 233 -23.55 -16.21 18.92
C GLY A 233 -23.34 -15.29 17.74
N MET A 234 -24.42 -14.68 17.26
CA MET A 234 -24.42 -13.80 16.10
C MET A 234 -23.84 -12.43 16.45
N ASN A 235 -22.88 -11.99 15.62
CA ASN A 235 -22.29 -10.67 15.65
C ASN A 235 -22.55 -9.95 14.31
N VAL A 236 -22.90 -8.66 14.37
CA VAL A 236 -23.01 -7.80 13.21
C VAL A 236 -21.88 -6.78 13.29
N VAL A 237 -20.88 -6.96 12.46
CA VAL A 237 -19.70 -6.06 12.39
C VAL A 237 -19.92 -5.07 11.29
N GLU A 238 -20.09 -3.81 11.64
CA GLU A 238 -20.31 -2.72 10.70
C GLU A 238 -19.05 -1.87 10.60
N ARG A 239 -18.65 -1.55 9.37
CA ARG A 239 -17.47 -0.72 9.08
C ARG A 239 -17.77 0.29 7.99
N ASN A 240 -17.26 1.49 8.17
CA ASN A 240 -17.31 2.52 7.15
C ASN A 240 -15.98 2.54 6.36
N SER A 241 -16.05 2.81 5.07
CA SER A 241 -14.89 2.90 4.18
C SER A 241 -13.82 3.94 4.59
N ARG A 242 -14.17 4.86 5.49
CA ARG A 242 -13.26 5.88 6.03
C ARG A 242 -12.53 5.44 7.30
N GLU A 243 -12.90 4.30 7.86
CA GLU A 243 -12.30 3.79 9.11
C GLU A 243 -11.07 2.91 8.86
N GLY A 244 -10.85 2.50 7.60
CA GLY A 244 -9.73 1.64 7.23
C GLY A 244 -8.36 2.26 7.45
N GLU A 245 -7.33 1.40 7.50
CA GLU A 245 -5.91 1.79 7.64
C GLU A 245 -5.32 2.47 6.39
N THR A 246 -6.15 3.00 5.53
CA THR A 246 -5.74 3.71 4.32
C THR A 246 -5.31 5.13 4.65
N VAL A 247 -4.37 5.64 3.87
CA VAL A 247 -3.86 7.00 4.07
C VAL A 247 -4.82 8.01 3.48
N LYS A 248 -5.27 8.95 4.31
CA LYS A 248 -6.01 10.13 3.86
C LYS A 248 -5.08 11.12 3.18
N ASP A 249 -5.62 12.03 2.37
CA ASP A 249 -4.87 13.20 1.94
C ASP A 249 -4.43 13.98 3.17
N ARG A 250 -3.20 14.41 3.18
CA ARG A 250 -2.59 14.94 4.38
C ARG A 250 -1.85 16.25 4.15
N THR A 251 -1.41 16.81 5.26
CA THR A 251 -0.55 17.99 5.36
C THR A 251 0.62 17.93 4.37
N THR A 252 0.78 18.98 3.58
CA THR A 252 1.90 19.16 2.66
C THR A 252 3.20 19.40 3.42
N TYR A 253 4.36 19.25 2.77
CA TYR A 253 5.65 19.61 3.39
C TYR A 253 5.70 21.07 3.80
N ARG A 254 5.06 21.97 3.05
CA ARG A 254 5.01 23.37 3.39
C ARG A 254 4.22 23.60 4.68
N ALA A 255 3.04 23.02 4.80
CA ALA A 255 2.25 23.12 6.01
C ALA A 255 2.97 22.48 7.21
N LEU A 256 3.62 21.33 7.01
CA LEU A 256 4.46 20.71 8.04
C LEU A 256 5.60 21.65 8.49
N TYR A 257 6.29 22.28 7.55
CA TYR A 257 7.32 23.27 7.86
C TYR A 257 6.76 24.45 8.68
N GLN A 258 5.60 24.98 8.29
CA GLN A 258 4.94 26.06 9.01
C GLN A 258 4.59 25.67 10.44
N HIS A 259 4.03 24.48 10.66
CA HIS A 259 3.74 23.94 11.99
C HIS A 259 5.02 23.81 12.85
N VAL A 260 6.09 23.25 12.29
CA VAL A 260 7.37 23.15 12.99
C VAL A 260 7.91 24.53 13.35
N MET A 261 7.86 25.51 12.43
CA MET A 261 8.33 26.86 12.69
C MET A 261 7.47 27.62 13.71
N SER A 262 6.17 27.39 13.71
CA SER A 262 5.25 27.96 14.72
C SER A 262 5.53 27.36 16.11
N ALA A 263 5.80 26.07 16.18
CA ALA A 263 6.18 25.40 17.43
C ALA A 263 7.54 25.91 17.96
N LEU A 264 8.52 26.09 17.10
CA LEU A 264 9.82 26.66 17.48
C LEU A 264 9.70 28.09 18.01
N LYS A 265 8.70 28.84 17.55
CA LYS A 265 8.38 30.19 18.06
C LYS A 265 7.51 30.17 19.33
N GLY A 266 7.12 29.00 19.82
CA GLY A 266 6.25 28.81 20.96
C GLY A 266 4.79 29.24 20.73
N GLN A 267 4.34 29.29 19.48
CA GLN A 267 2.99 29.69 19.09
C GLN A 267 1.99 28.52 19.09
N GLU A 268 2.49 27.30 18.91
CA GLU A 268 1.71 26.07 18.96
C GLU A 268 2.56 24.92 19.47
N GLU A 269 1.93 23.81 19.85
CA GLU A 269 2.60 22.55 20.14
C GLU A 269 2.65 21.71 18.88
N PHE A 270 3.83 21.16 18.57
CA PHE A 270 4.00 20.22 17.45
C PHE A 270 4.05 18.79 17.97
N HIS A 271 3.06 18.01 17.57
CA HIS A 271 2.99 16.59 17.87
C HIS A 271 3.05 15.78 16.57
N LEU A 272 4.02 14.91 16.44
CA LEU A 272 4.04 13.91 15.39
C LEU A 272 3.35 12.64 15.91
N ASP A 273 2.15 12.35 15.40
CA ASP A 273 1.47 11.11 15.74
C ASP A 273 2.14 9.94 15.01
N MET A 274 2.94 9.20 15.76
CA MET A 274 3.67 8.03 15.25
C MET A 274 2.75 6.82 15.03
N THR A 275 1.52 6.87 15.51
CA THR A 275 0.52 5.80 15.30
C THR A 275 -0.25 5.97 14.00
N GLU A 276 -0.29 7.18 13.45
CA GLU A 276 -0.94 7.44 12.18
C GLU A 276 -0.19 6.85 10.99
N ALA A 277 -0.97 6.47 10.01
CA ALA A 277 -0.50 6.04 8.72
C ALA A 277 0.03 7.21 7.89
N HIS A 278 1.33 7.39 7.90
CA HIS A 278 1.93 8.43 7.06
C HIS A 278 2.27 7.95 5.65
N ASN A 279 2.43 6.65 5.45
CA ASN A 279 2.65 6.02 4.15
C ASN A 279 1.69 4.85 3.99
N GLY A 280 1.22 4.62 2.79
CA GLY A 280 0.36 3.49 2.48
C GLY A 280 -0.59 3.78 1.33
N PHE A 281 -1.57 2.90 1.19
CA PHE A 281 -2.55 2.98 0.12
C PHE A 281 -3.50 4.16 0.33
N PRO A 282 -3.62 5.09 -0.64
CA PRO A 282 -4.50 6.25 -0.48
C PRO A 282 -5.96 5.85 -0.36
N ASN A 283 -6.67 6.42 0.61
CA ASN A 283 -8.10 6.11 0.85
C ASN A 283 -8.96 6.31 -0.42
N ARG A 284 -8.71 7.35 -1.20
CA ARG A 284 -9.45 7.62 -2.46
C ARG A 284 -9.32 6.52 -3.51
N PHE A 285 -8.35 5.61 -3.41
CA PHE A 285 -8.10 4.51 -4.34
C PHE A 285 -8.63 3.16 -3.88
N ILE A 286 -9.33 3.09 -2.76
CA ILE A 286 -9.89 1.82 -2.28
C ILE A 286 -10.93 1.23 -3.26
N LEU A 287 -11.57 2.07 -4.07
CA LEU A 287 -12.40 1.62 -5.18
C LEU A 287 -11.72 1.95 -6.51
N PRO A 288 -11.53 0.97 -7.40
CA PRO A 288 -11.17 1.22 -8.78
C PRO A 288 -12.33 1.92 -9.52
N MET A 289 -11.99 2.63 -10.59
CA MET A 289 -13.01 3.26 -11.43
C MET A 289 -13.92 2.18 -12.02
N GLY A 290 -15.20 2.23 -11.66
CA GLY A 290 -16.20 1.36 -12.24
C GLY A 290 -16.63 1.80 -13.64
N LYS A 291 -17.69 1.18 -14.15
CA LYS A 291 -18.36 1.57 -15.41
C LYS A 291 -19.69 2.25 -15.12
N VAL A 292 -20.17 3.05 -16.06
CA VAL A 292 -21.52 3.67 -15.95
C VAL A 292 -22.61 2.60 -15.83
N SER A 293 -22.46 1.50 -16.57
CA SER A 293 -23.33 0.32 -16.50
C SER A 293 -23.11 -0.57 -15.27
N GLY A 294 -22.09 -0.27 -14.48
CA GLY A 294 -21.61 -1.14 -13.42
C GLY A 294 -20.52 -2.09 -13.88
N GLN A 295 -19.58 -2.38 -13.02
CA GLN A 295 -18.53 -3.39 -13.21
C GLN A 295 -18.49 -4.29 -12.00
N VAL A 296 -18.52 -5.59 -12.21
CA VAL A 296 -18.53 -6.59 -11.14
C VAL A 296 -17.11 -6.78 -10.60
N TYR A 297 -17.02 -6.77 -9.28
CA TYR A 297 -15.84 -7.09 -8.50
C TYR A 297 -16.18 -8.12 -7.42
N GLN A 298 -15.18 -8.69 -6.81
CA GLN A 298 -15.33 -9.58 -5.65
C GLN A 298 -14.80 -8.89 -4.39
N PHE A 299 -15.67 -8.84 -3.39
CA PHE A 299 -15.36 -8.41 -2.04
C PHE A 299 -15.07 -9.67 -1.22
N TYR A 300 -13.89 -9.77 -0.64
CA TYR A 300 -13.48 -10.93 0.13
C TYR A 300 -13.19 -10.54 1.57
N VAL A 301 -13.80 -11.24 2.50
CA VAL A 301 -13.58 -11.07 3.93
C VAL A 301 -13.00 -12.35 4.51
N TYR A 302 -11.97 -12.20 5.31
CA TYR A 302 -11.33 -13.31 6.01
C TYR A 302 -11.14 -12.96 7.49
N VAL A 303 -11.44 -13.92 8.38
CA VAL A 303 -11.30 -13.77 9.83
C VAL A 303 -10.27 -14.74 10.35
N SER A 304 -9.29 -14.23 11.09
CA SER A 304 -8.27 -15.03 11.78
C SER A 304 -8.27 -14.74 13.29
N PRO A 305 -7.77 -15.67 14.13
CA PRO A 305 -7.58 -15.37 15.55
C PRO A 305 -6.59 -14.21 15.70
N TYR A 306 -6.87 -13.30 16.62
CA TYR A 306 -5.94 -12.23 16.95
C TYR A 306 -4.77 -12.78 17.77
N GLN A 307 -3.57 -12.51 17.32
CA GLN A 307 -2.33 -12.74 18.04
C GLN A 307 -1.52 -11.45 17.96
N THR A 308 -1.24 -10.88 19.13
CA THR A 308 -0.44 -9.65 19.18
C THR A 308 0.89 -9.86 18.47
N SER A 309 1.27 -8.92 17.60
CA SER A 309 2.56 -8.97 16.94
C SER A 309 3.72 -8.97 17.93
N HIS A 310 4.67 -9.87 17.72
CA HIS A 310 5.90 -9.95 18.51
C HIS A 310 6.94 -8.91 18.06
N GLU A 311 6.83 -8.43 16.83
CA GLU A 311 7.71 -7.38 16.29
C GLU A 311 7.11 -6.00 16.55
N LYS A 312 7.51 -5.41 17.68
CA LYS A 312 7.26 -3.97 17.87
C LYS A 312 8.33 -3.21 17.10
N PRO A 313 7.97 -2.29 16.20
CA PRO A 313 8.95 -1.42 15.57
C PRO A 313 9.69 -0.65 16.67
N THR A 314 10.98 -0.83 16.74
CA THR A 314 11.84 -0.04 17.63
C THR A 314 12.07 1.29 16.96
N PHE A 315 11.43 2.33 17.47
CA PHE A 315 11.56 3.72 16.99
C PHE A 315 12.98 4.30 17.15
N ASP A 316 13.85 3.61 17.86
CA ASP A 316 15.24 4.02 18.10
C ASP A 316 16.09 4.08 16.83
N LYS A 317 15.57 3.59 15.70
CA LYS A 317 16.27 3.56 14.41
C LYS A 317 15.47 4.20 13.28
N ILE A 318 14.70 5.24 13.54
CA ILE A 318 14.07 6.01 12.45
C ILE A 318 15.18 6.73 11.69
N ILE A 319 15.61 6.13 10.58
CA ILE A 319 16.69 6.65 9.74
C ILE A 319 16.15 7.67 8.72
N SER A 320 14.85 7.67 8.45
CA SER A 320 14.26 8.61 7.52
C SER A 320 13.41 9.63 8.26
N ALA A 321 13.78 10.87 8.13
CA ALA A 321 12.95 12.04 8.46
C ALA A 321 11.72 12.14 7.54
N GLY A 322 11.50 11.17 6.68
CA GLY A 322 10.28 11.05 5.89
C GLY A 322 9.15 10.80 6.84
N VAL A 323 8.27 11.69 6.85
CA VAL A 323 6.90 11.70 7.28
C VAL A 323 6.46 10.34 7.83
N GLY A 324 6.68 10.10 9.09
CA GLY A 324 6.36 8.98 9.94
C GLY A 324 5.89 7.67 9.31
N SER A 325 6.27 6.59 9.85
CA SER A 325 5.72 5.28 9.52
C SER A 325 4.91 4.81 10.70
N GLY A 326 3.59 4.94 10.64
CA GLY A 326 2.72 4.33 11.62
C GLY A 326 2.93 2.81 11.66
N THR A 327 2.76 2.23 12.82
CA THR A 327 2.80 0.77 12.99
C THR A 327 1.65 0.13 12.21
N ARG A 328 2.00 -0.80 11.33
CA ARG A 328 1.03 -1.50 10.47
C ARG A 328 0.84 -2.96 10.83
N TYR A 329 1.59 -3.43 11.80
CA TYR A 329 1.57 -4.82 12.19
C TYR A 329 0.49 -5.04 13.24
N VAL A 330 -0.70 -5.41 12.78
CA VAL A 330 -1.81 -5.81 13.67
C VAL A 330 -1.48 -7.16 14.31
N ASP A 331 -0.89 -8.05 13.53
CA ASP A 331 -0.45 -9.39 13.94
C ASP A 331 0.79 -9.83 13.15
N ASP A 332 1.27 -11.05 13.38
CA ASP A 332 2.45 -11.62 12.71
C ASP A 332 2.14 -12.30 11.36
N LEU A 333 0.91 -12.18 10.86
CA LEU A 333 0.56 -12.73 9.56
C LEU A 333 1.11 -11.85 8.43
N PRO A 334 1.61 -12.45 7.34
CA PRO A 334 2.23 -11.70 6.26
C PRO A 334 1.22 -10.80 5.53
N PHE A 335 1.73 -9.71 4.93
CA PHE A 335 0.93 -8.86 4.05
C PHE A 335 0.30 -9.67 2.92
N GLY A 336 -0.96 -9.38 2.64
CA GLY A 336 -1.76 -10.06 1.64
C GLY A 336 -2.24 -11.46 2.06
N TYR A 337 -2.00 -11.91 3.31
CA TYR A 337 -2.56 -13.17 3.82
C TYR A 337 -4.09 -13.14 3.76
N PRO A 338 -4.77 -14.16 3.21
CA PRO A 338 -4.26 -15.46 2.79
C PRO A 338 -3.89 -15.56 1.29
N PHE A 339 -3.94 -14.47 0.50
CA PHE A 339 -3.62 -14.44 -0.92
C PHE A 339 -2.12 -14.40 -1.26
N ASP A 340 -1.26 -14.23 -0.27
CA ASP A 340 0.18 -14.08 -0.45
C ASP A 340 0.89 -15.31 -1.00
N ARG A 341 0.27 -16.51 -0.94
CA ARG A 341 0.80 -17.76 -1.46
C ARG A 341 -0.08 -18.34 -2.57
N GLN A 342 0.47 -19.26 -3.35
CA GLN A 342 -0.29 -19.97 -4.37
C GLN A 342 -1.45 -20.76 -3.76
N ILE A 343 -2.58 -20.79 -4.47
CA ILE A 343 -3.77 -21.57 -4.14
C ILE A 343 -3.78 -22.78 -5.06
N LYS A 344 -3.24 -23.90 -4.57
CA LYS A 344 -3.14 -25.12 -5.37
C LYS A 344 -4.48 -25.80 -5.57
N TYR A 345 -5.33 -25.78 -4.55
CA TYR A 345 -6.64 -26.41 -4.56
C TYR A 345 -7.66 -25.42 -3.98
N GLU A 346 -8.58 -24.96 -4.80
CA GLU A 346 -9.56 -23.94 -4.40
C GLU A 346 -10.41 -24.38 -3.21
N HIS A 347 -10.81 -25.68 -3.15
CA HIS A 347 -11.59 -26.19 -2.04
C HIS A 347 -10.91 -26.08 -0.68
N THR A 348 -9.57 -25.97 -0.64
CA THR A 348 -8.83 -25.76 0.62
C THR A 348 -8.82 -24.32 1.06
N PHE A 349 -9.15 -23.40 0.15
CA PHE A 349 -9.19 -21.98 0.41
C PHE A 349 -10.57 -21.51 0.89
N PHE A 350 -11.64 -22.18 0.49
CA PHE A 350 -12.98 -21.88 0.96
C PHE A 350 -13.21 -22.45 2.37
N VAL A 351 -13.00 -21.61 3.38
CA VAL A 351 -13.17 -21.95 4.80
C VAL A 351 -14.36 -21.18 5.40
N PRO A 352 -15.02 -21.71 6.46
CA PRO A 352 -16.19 -21.06 7.05
C PRO A 352 -15.94 -19.62 7.55
N ASN A 353 -14.73 -19.32 7.98
CA ASN A 353 -14.29 -17.99 8.44
C ASN A 353 -13.88 -17.07 7.28
N SER A 354 -14.30 -17.36 6.05
CA SER A 354 -14.11 -16.50 4.88
C SER A 354 -15.38 -16.40 4.04
N HIS A 355 -15.52 -15.30 3.31
CA HIS A 355 -16.68 -15.07 2.45
C HIS A 355 -16.30 -14.24 1.23
N PHE A 356 -16.77 -14.67 0.06
CA PHE A 356 -16.73 -13.90 -1.19
C PHE A 356 -18.12 -13.34 -1.47
N GLU A 357 -18.20 -12.05 -1.70
CA GLU A 357 -19.43 -11.35 -2.09
C GLU A 357 -19.20 -10.62 -3.41
N ASP A 358 -20.10 -10.82 -4.38
CA ASP A 358 -20.06 -10.07 -5.65
C ASP A 358 -20.61 -8.66 -5.44
N VAL A 359 -19.82 -7.66 -5.79
CA VAL A 359 -20.19 -6.25 -5.68
C VAL A 359 -20.12 -5.58 -7.03
N VAL A 360 -20.91 -4.53 -7.22
CA VAL A 360 -20.92 -3.76 -8.47
C VAL A 360 -20.47 -2.34 -8.21
N ILE A 361 -19.43 -1.90 -8.90
CA ILE A 361 -18.93 -0.54 -8.84
C ILE A 361 -19.45 0.24 -10.04
N PHE A 362 -20.20 1.30 -9.76
CA PHE A 362 -20.72 2.23 -10.76
C PHE A 362 -19.84 3.46 -10.83
N HIS A 363 -19.65 4.00 -12.03
CA HIS A 363 -18.96 5.27 -12.21
C HIS A 363 -19.93 6.36 -12.68
N LYS A 364 -19.93 7.50 -11.99
CA LYS A 364 -20.65 8.70 -12.43
C LYS A 364 -19.74 9.54 -13.31
N PRO A 365 -20.08 9.75 -14.59
CA PRO A 365 -19.20 10.46 -15.52
C PRO A 365 -19.12 11.97 -15.28
N GLN A 366 -20.07 12.53 -14.51
CA GLN A 366 -20.08 13.95 -14.16
C GLN A 366 -19.67 14.16 -12.71
N VAL A 367 -19.00 15.28 -12.45
CA VAL A 367 -18.65 15.71 -11.11
C VAL A 367 -19.92 15.92 -10.29
N ASP A 368 -20.10 15.14 -9.24
CA ASP A 368 -21.21 15.27 -8.33
C ASP A 368 -20.79 16.12 -7.13
N LEU A 369 -21.06 17.42 -7.20
CA LEU A 369 -20.74 18.38 -6.14
C LEU A 369 -21.59 18.21 -4.86
N LYS A 370 -22.53 17.27 -4.84
CA LYS A 370 -23.38 17.00 -3.66
C LYS A 370 -22.69 16.20 -2.57
N TYR A 371 -21.59 15.54 -2.89
CA TYR A 371 -20.78 14.88 -1.88
C TYR A 371 -19.77 15.87 -1.31
N PRO A 372 -19.80 16.15 0.00
CA PRO A 372 -18.83 17.05 0.57
C PRO A 372 -17.43 16.48 0.33
N VAL A 373 -16.64 17.24 -0.43
CA VAL A 373 -15.20 17.08 -0.46
C VAL A 373 -14.75 17.52 0.92
N GLU A 374 -14.12 16.67 1.70
CA GLU A 374 -13.47 17.11 2.92
C GLU A 374 -12.42 18.14 2.49
N GLN A 375 -12.71 19.41 2.76
CA GLN A 375 -11.69 20.46 2.73
C GLN A 375 -10.85 20.27 3.98
N HIS A 376 -9.59 19.94 3.79
CA HIS A 376 -8.58 19.83 4.85
C HIS A 376 -8.01 21.20 5.15
#